data_054399856134f30bbc205848f8352b58
#
_entry.id   054399856134f30bbc205848f8352b58
#
_cell.length_a   1.000
_cell.length_b   1.000
_cell.length_c   1.000
_cell.angle_alpha   90.00
_cell.angle_beta   90.00
_cell.angle_gamma   90.00
#
_symmetry.space_group_name_H-M   'P 1'
#
loop_
_entity.id
_entity.type
_entity.pdbx_description
1 polymer ?
#
loop_
_entity_poly.entity_id
_entity_poly.type
_entity_poly.pdbx_seq_one_letter_code
_entity_poly.pdbx_strand_id
1 'polypeptide(L)'
;MSEIALRLQDVHVAYGNSQQPVLSGFSMSVRKGEIACLLGASGCGKTTVLRAVAGFERLQCGEIYVSERRIAGPGVHLPPEKRHVGMVFQEYALFPHLTAQQNVAFGLRRMPREAQQARVTELLKMVELHSHANHYPHELSGGQQQRIALARALAPHPEILLLDEPFSSLDKRTRERLGNEVRDILRAAGQTALLVTHSEHEAQLMADHIGFVKMGQYQLKKAAHHSQG
;
A
#
# COMPACT_ATOMS: atom_id res chain seq x y z
N MET A 1 18.22 -5.80 -16.13
CA MET A 1 16.76 -5.53 -16.26
C MET A 1 16.22 -5.44 -14.85
N SER A 2 15.51 -4.36 -14.48
CA SER A 2 14.96 -4.21 -13.12
C SER A 2 13.83 -5.23 -12.90
N GLU A 3 13.90 -5.93 -11.77
CA GLU A 3 12.93 -6.96 -11.36
C GLU A 3 11.54 -6.32 -11.13
N ILE A 4 10.46 -6.95 -11.60
CA ILE A 4 9.08 -6.47 -11.42
C ILE A 4 8.53 -7.08 -10.11
N ALA A 5 8.10 -6.22 -9.18
CA ALA A 5 7.50 -6.64 -7.91
C ALA A 5 5.98 -6.84 -8.00
N LEU A 6 5.30 -6.04 -8.83
CA LEU A 6 3.86 -6.17 -9.06
C LEU A 6 3.56 -6.06 -10.55
N ARG A 7 2.72 -6.95 -11.07
CA ARG A 7 2.23 -6.89 -12.45
C ARG A 7 0.74 -7.24 -12.48
N LEU A 8 -0.05 -6.35 -13.08
CA LEU A 8 -1.44 -6.57 -13.43
C LEU A 8 -1.53 -6.65 -14.95
N GLN A 9 -2.26 -7.64 -15.47
CA GLN A 9 -2.44 -7.88 -16.90
C GLN A 9 -3.92 -8.04 -17.21
N ASP A 10 -4.45 -7.11 -17.99
CA ASP A 10 -5.84 -7.13 -18.50
C ASP A 10 -6.89 -7.41 -17.40
N VAL A 11 -6.73 -6.74 -16.24
CA VAL A 11 -7.55 -6.99 -15.06
C VAL A 11 -8.92 -6.36 -15.20
N HIS A 12 -9.97 -7.18 -14.99
CA HIS A 12 -11.37 -6.76 -14.94
C HIS A 12 -11.99 -7.13 -13.60
N VAL A 13 -12.68 -6.16 -12.98
CA VAL A 13 -13.38 -6.33 -11.70
C VAL A 13 -14.74 -5.65 -11.78
N ALA A 14 -15.79 -6.34 -11.35
CA ALA A 14 -17.13 -5.77 -11.15
C ALA A 14 -17.67 -6.18 -9.79
N TYR A 15 -18.54 -5.36 -9.22
CA TYR A 15 -19.21 -5.61 -7.94
C TYR A 15 -20.62 -6.18 -8.13
N GLY A 16 -20.92 -7.24 -7.37
CA GLY A 16 -22.24 -7.88 -7.40
C GLY A 16 -22.65 -8.34 -8.80
N ASN A 17 -23.93 -8.15 -9.16
CA ASN A 17 -24.48 -8.47 -10.47
C ASN A 17 -24.37 -7.31 -11.47
N SER A 18 -23.55 -6.29 -11.21
CA SER A 18 -23.37 -5.17 -12.13
C SER A 18 -22.72 -5.64 -13.44
N GLN A 19 -23.36 -5.31 -14.57
CA GLN A 19 -22.79 -5.57 -15.90
C GLN A 19 -21.66 -4.59 -16.25
N GLN A 20 -21.53 -3.47 -15.50
CA GLN A 20 -20.46 -2.50 -15.74
C GLN A 20 -19.26 -2.80 -14.84
N PRO A 21 -18.11 -3.15 -15.39
CA PRO A 21 -16.89 -3.36 -14.62
C PRO A 21 -16.37 -2.04 -14.05
N VAL A 22 -15.89 -2.08 -12.81
CA VAL A 22 -15.19 -0.95 -12.18
C VAL A 22 -13.75 -0.86 -12.70
N LEU A 23 -13.13 -2.00 -13.01
CA LEU A 23 -11.87 -2.08 -13.75
C LEU A 23 -12.12 -2.81 -15.06
N SER A 24 -11.59 -2.24 -16.16
CA SER A 24 -11.78 -2.80 -17.51
C SER A 24 -10.46 -2.76 -18.28
N GLY A 25 -9.81 -3.93 -18.43
CA GLY A 25 -8.53 -4.04 -19.12
C GLY A 25 -7.37 -3.35 -18.39
N PHE A 26 -7.41 -3.29 -17.06
CA PHE A 26 -6.42 -2.57 -16.27
C PHE A 26 -5.08 -3.31 -16.27
N SER A 27 -4.04 -2.66 -16.80
CA SER A 27 -2.68 -3.22 -16.90
C SER A 27 -1.65 -2.23 -16.40
N MET A 28 -0.80 -2.66 -15.43
CA MET A 28 0.32 -1.87 -14.91
C MET A 28 1.41 -2.77 -14.35
N SER A 29 2.59 -2.19 -14.14
CA SER A 29 3.68 -2.86 -13.41
C SER A 29 4.38 -1.87 -12.48
N VAL A 30 4.92 -2.42 -11.36
CA VAL A 30 5.75 -1.70 -10.38
C VAL A 30 7.06 -2.45 -10.24
N ARG A 31 8.18 -1.74 -10.34
CA ARG A 31 9.52 -2.33 -10.17
C ARG A 31 9.84 -2.50 -8.69
N LYS A 32 10.74 -3.42 -8.41
CA LYS A 32 11.23 -3.64 -7.04
C LYS A 32 11.93 -2.40 -6.50
N GLY A 33 11.60 -2.00 -5.28
CA GLY A 33 12.11 -0.80 -4.62
C GLY A 33 11.48 0.51 -5.10
N GLU A 34 10.55 0.48 -6.07
CA GLU A 34 9.85 1.67 -6.58
C GLU A 34 8.61 1.99 -5.73
N ILE A 35 8.37 3.27 -5.51
CA ILE A 35 7.09 3.78 -4.98
C ILE A 35 6.27 4.28 -6.16
N ALA A 36 5.27 3.49 -6.59
CA ALA A 36 4.34 3.89 -7.65
C ALA A 36 3.09 4.52 -7.05
N CYS A 37 2.48 5.47 -7.78
CA CYS A 37 1.22 6.10 -7.39
C CYS A 37 0.16 5.95 -8.48
N LEU A 38 -1.06 5.61 -8.07
CA LEU A 38 -2.25 5.74 -8.88
C LEU A 38 -3.03 7.00 -8.47
N LEU A 39 -3.08 7.96 -9.38
CA LEU A 39 -3.80 9.22 -9.21
C LEU A 39 -5.10 9.21 -10.00
N GLY A 40 -6.17 9.77 -9.43
CA GLY A 40 -7.46 9.89 -10.12
C GLY A 40 -8.58 10.34 -9.21
N ALA A 41 -9.71 10.72 -9.79
CA ALA A 41 -10.90 11.16 -9.06
C ALA A 41 -11.45 10.06 -8.12
N SER A 42 -12.20 10.44 -7.11
CA SER A 42 -12.93 9.48 -6.26
C SER A 42 -13.85 8.60 -7.10
N GLY A 43 -13.91 7.32 -6.79
CA GLY A 43 -14.76 6.36 -7.51
C GLY A 43 -14.21 5.86 -8.86
N CYS A 44 -13.03 6.29 -9.34
CA CYS A 44 -12.49 5.84 -10.63
C CYS A 44 -11.87 4.42 -10.61
N GLY A 45 -11.87 3.70 -9.48
CA GLY A 45 -11.38 2.33 -9.37
C GLY A 45 -10.05 2.13 -8.65
N LYS A 46 -9.38 3.18 -8.12
CA LYS A 46 -8.07 3.07 -7.43
C LYS A 46 -8.07 2.09 -6.26
N THR A 47 -8.99 2.26 -5.32
CA THR A 47 -9.15 1.35 -4.17
C THR A 47 -9.49 -0.07 -4.63
N THR A 48 -10.25 -0.22 -5.74
CA THR A 48 -10.54 -1.54 -6.32
C THR A 48 -9.26 -2.24 -6.82
N VAL A 49 -8.31 -1.49 -7.41
CA VAL A 49 -6.99 -2.04 -7.77
C VAL A 49 -6.28 -2.57 -6.53
N LEU A 50 -6.18 -1.77 -5.45
CA LEU A 50 -5.54 -2.21 -4.21
C LEU A 50 -6.23 -3.44 -3.61
N ARG A 51 -7.57 -3.44 -3.56
CA ARG A 51 -8.36 -4.55 -3.01
C ARG A 51 -8.19 -5.82 -3.83
N ALA A 52 -8.12 -5.71 -5.16
CA ALA A 52 -7.85 -6.85 -6.05
C ALA A 52 -6.45 -7.43 -5.82
N VAL A 53 -5.41 -6.58 -5.67
CA VAL A 53 -4.04 -7.01 -5.34
C VAL A 53 -3.98 -7.63 -3.94
N ALA A 54 -4.63 -7.04 -2.95
CA ALA A 54 -4.67 -7.54 -1.57
C ALA A 54 -5.48 -8.84 -1.41
N GLY A 55 -6.38 -9.16 -2.35
CA GLY A 55 -7.19 -10.39 -2.32
C GLY A 55 -8.59 -10.23 -1.75
N PHE A 56 -9.04 -9.02 -1.54
CA PHE A 56 -10.40 -8.72 -1.08
C PHE A 56 -11.42 -8.70 -2.21
N GLU A 57 -10.97 -8.59 -3.48
CA GLU A 57 -11.82 -8.62 -4.66
C GLU A 57 -11.38 -9.74 -5.61
N ARG A 58 -12.35 -10.40 -6.23
CA ARG A 58 -12.10 -11.41 -7.26
C ARG A 58 -12.06 -10.77 -8.63
N LEU A 59 -11.17 -11.27 -9.48
CA LEU A 59 -11.13 -10.89 -10.88
C LEU A 59 -12.25 -11.58 -11.66
N GLN A 60 -12.86 -10.89 -12.61
CA GLN A 60 -13.67 -11.50 -13.66
C GLN A 60 -12.78 -12.14 -14.73
N CYS A 61 -11.72 -11.43 -15.14
CA CYS A 61 -10.66 -11.94 -16.00
C CYS A 61 -9.36 -11.14 -15.78
N GLY A 62 -8.29 -11.55 -16.45
CA GLY A 62 -6.96 -11.01 -16.27
C GLY A 62 -6.15 -11.73 -15.20
N GLU A 63 -4.97 -11.24 -14.92
CA GLU A 63 -4.03 -11.87 -14.00
C GLU A 63 -3.29 -10.85 -13.15
N ILE A 64 -2.97 -11.23 -11.91
CA ILE A 64 -2.13 -10.44 -11.00
C ILE A 64 -0.96 -11.31 -10.53
N TYR A 65 0.24 -10.74 -10.60
CA TYR A 65 1.49 -11.34 -10.14
C TYR A 65 2.14 -10.44 -9.08
N VAL A 66 2.61 -11.04 -8.00
CA VAL A 66 3.53 -10.44 -7.05
C VAL A 66 4.87 -11.14 -7.21
N SER A 67 5.91 -10.39 -7.56
CA SER A 67 7.14 -10.92 -8.11
C SER A 67 6.83 -11.85 -9.30
N GLU A 68 7.29 -13.08 -9.32
CA GLU A 68 6.96 -14.04 -10.40
C GLU A 68 5.76 -14.94 -10.08
N ARG A 69 5.16 -14.78 -8.90
CA ARG A 69 4.08 -15.63 -8.43
C ARG A 69 2.72 -15.08 -8.84
N ARG A 70 1.94 -15.87 -9.61
CA ARG A 70 0.54 -15.54 -9.90
C ARG A 70 -0.32 -15.68 -8.64
N ILE A 71 -0.93 -14.58 -8.18
CA ILE A 71 -1.75 -14.50 -6.97
C ILE A 71 -3.24 -14.44 -7.25
N ALA A 72 -3.64 -14.01 -8.48
CA ALA A 72 -5.01 -14.03 -8.96
C ALA A 72 -5.06 -14.23 -10.48
N GLY A 73 -6.11 -14.85 -10.98
CA GLY A 73 -6.32 -15.13 -12.41
C GLY A 73 -7.12 -16.40 -12.62
N PRO A 74 -7.18 -16.93 -13.85
CA PRO A 74 -7.93 -18.16 -14.16
C PRO A 74 -7.54 -19.32 -13.25
N GLY A 75 -8.51 -19.83 -12.48
CA GLY A 75 -8.32 -20.93 -11.54
C GLY A 75 -7.51 -20.63 -10.28
N VAL A 76 -7.03 -19.38 -10.11
CA VAL A 76 -6.19 -18.95 -8.98
C VAL A 76 -6.80 -17.74 -8.29
N HIS A 77 -7.03 -17.85 -6.98
CA HIS A 77 -7.35 -16.72 -6.12
C HIS A 77 -6.76 -16.99 -4.74
N LEU A 78 -5.54 -16.51 -4.51
CA LEU A 78 -4.92 -16.66 -3.21
C LEU A 78 -5.61 -15.75 -2.19
N PRO A 79 -5.92 -16.25 -0.98
CA PRO A 79 -6.44 -15.41 0.08
C PRO A 79 -5.38 -14.40 0.56
N PRO A 80 -5.79 -13.27 1.17
CA PRO A 80 -4.90 -12.15 1.54
C PRO A 80 -3.64 -12.58 2.29
N GLU A 81 -3.76 -13.46 3.28
CA GLU A 81 -2.65 -13.92 4.14
C GLU A 81 -1.60 -14.75 3.40
N LYS A 82 -1.86 -15.17 2.16
CA LYS A 82 -0.93 -15.95 1.33
C LYS A 82 -0.32 -15.12 0.19
N ARG A 83 -0.61 -13.82 0.09
CA ARG A 83 -0.17 -12.98 -1.03
C ARG A 83 1.18 -12.30 -0.82
N HIS A 84 1.70 -12.28 0.39
CA HIS A 84 2.89 -11.51 0.78
C HIS A 84 2.77 -10.00 0.46
N VAL A 85 1.58 -9.47 0.67
CA VAL A 85 1.21 -8.06 0.45
C VAL A 85 0.88 -7.43 1.78
N GLY A 86 1.49 -6.29 2.09
CA GLY A 86 1.10 -5.45 3.22
C GLY A 86 0.06 -4.41 2.78
N MET A 87 -0.81 -3.97 3.68
CA MET A 87 -1.78 -2.91 3.37
C MET A 87 -1.95 -1.95 4.54
N VAL A 88 -1.91 -0.66 4.24
CA VAL A 88 -2.30 0.43 5.13
C VAL A 88 -3.61 1.01 4.60
N PHE A 89 -4.65 0.94 5.42
CA PHE A 89 -5.98 1.45 5.10
C PHE A 89 -6.09 2.94 5.42
N GLN A 90 -7.03 3.62 4.80
CA GLN A 90 -7.31 5.04 5.00
C GLN A 90 -7.55 5.41 6.48
N GLU A 91 -8.25 4.55 7.25
CA GLU A 91 -8.52 4.75 8.68
C GLU A 91 -7.52 4.01 9.58
N TYR A 92 -6.31 3.68 9.06
CA TYR A 92 -5.22 2.95 9.72
C TYR A 92 -5.59 1.54 10.21
N ALA A 93 -6.87 1.27 10.52
CA ALA A 93 -7.42 -0.01 10.98
C ALA A 93 -6.60 -0.67 12.11
N LEU A 94 -6.10 0.12 13.07
CA LEU A 94 -5.43 -0.41 14.25
C LEU A 94 -6.42 -1.15 15.15
N PHE A 95 -5.96 -2.22 15.79
CA PHE A 95 -6.75 -2.94 16.78
C PHE A 95 -6.82 -2.11 18.07
N PRO A 96 -7.98 -1.58 18.46
CA PRO A 96 -8.11 -0.60 19.56
C PRO A 96 -7.79 -1.20 20.94
N HIS A 97 -7.90 -2.51 21.09
CA HIS A 97 -7.63 -3.28 22.32
C HIS A 97 -6.19 -3.78 22.44
N LEU A 98 -5.35 -3.48 21.44
CA LEU A 98 -3.92 -3.84 21.42
C LEU A 98 -3.05 -2.60 21.54
N THR A 99 -1.95 -2.71 22.26
CA THR A 99 -0.92 -1.64 22.30
C THR A 99 -0.21 -1.48 20.95
N ALA A 100 0.59 -0.43 20.79
CA ALA A 100 1.36 -0.18 19.58
C ALA A 100 2.26 -1.38 19.22
N GLN A 101 3.05 -1.89 20.19
CA GLN A 101 3.88 -3.08 19.95
C GLN A 101 3.06 -4.33 19.63
N GLN A 102 1.90 -4.53 20.26
CA GLN A 102 1.01 -5.67 19.99
C GLN A 102 0.36 -5.56 18.59
N ASN A 103 0.01 -4.34 18.14
CA ASN A 103 -0.44 -4.08 16.78
C ASN A 103 0.63 -4.49 15.77
N VAL A 104 1.89 -4.05 15.96
CA VAL A 104 3.01 -4.42 15.08
C VAL A 104 3.28 -5.92 15.11
N ALA A 105 3.23 -6.56 16.29
CA ALA A 105 3.46 -7.99 16.47
C ALA A 105 2.36 -8.87 15.86
N PHE A 106 1.18 -8.31 15.54
CA PHE A 106 0.00 -9.09 15.16
C PHE A 106 0.23 -10.02 13.96
N GLY A 107 0.94 -9.56 12.94
CA GLY A 107 1.28 -10.34 11.74
C GLY A 107 2.41 -11.35 11.95
N LEU A 108 3.09 -11.32 13.09
CA LEU A 108 4.30 -12.10 13.37
C LEU A 108 4.05 -13.33 14.27
N ARG A 109 2.81 -13.73 14.49
CA ARG A 109 2.42 -14.80 15.46
C ARG A 109 3.06 -16.16 15.19
N ARG A 110 3.55 -16.40 13.96
CA ARG A 110 4.21 -17.66 13.58
C ARG A 110 5.74 -17.63 13.78
N MET A 111 6.30 -16.47 14.15
CA MET A 111 7.74 -16.32 14.43
C MET A 111 8.06 -16.74 15.86
N PRO A 112 9.27 -17.25 16.12
CA PRO A 112 9.79 -17.44 17.47
C PRO A 112 9.72 -16.13 18.26
N ARG A 113 9.41 -16.22 19.58
CA ARG A 113 9.15 -15.04 20.42
C ARG A 113 10.30 -14.03 20.43
N GLU A 114 11.53 -14.50 20.46
CA GLU A 114 12.71 -13.63 20.44
C GLU A 114 12.85 -12.86 19.12
N ALA A 115 12.69 -13.57 17.98
CA ALA A 115 12.74 -12.95 16.66
C ALA A 115 11.57 -11.96 16.45
N GLN A 116 10.37 -12.30 16.95
CA GLN A 116 9.22 -11.39 16.94
C GLN A 116 9.51 -10.12 17.72
N GLN A 117 10.04 -10.23 18.95
CA GLN A 117 10.36 -9.08 19.79
C GLN A 117 11.46 -8.20 19.17
N ALA A 118 12.49 -8.81 18.62
CA ALA A 118 13.56 -8.10 17.91
C ALA A 118 13.00 -7.29 16.72
N ARG A 119 12.15 -7.93 15.89
CA ARG A 119 11.52 -7.28 14.73
C ARG A 119 10.58 -6.14 15.12
N VAL A 120 9.76 -6.31 16.16
CA VAL A 120 8.88 -5.27 16.69
C VAL A 120 9.70 -4.07 17.18
N THR A 121 10.78 -4.32 17.92
CA THR A 121 11.67 -3.27 18.44
C THR A 121 12.34 -2.50 17.29
N GLU A 122 12.83 -3.21 16.27
CA GLU A 122 13.42 -2.62 15.06
C GLU A 122 12.43 -1.68 14.37
N LEU A 123 11.21 -2.16 14.10
CA LEU A 123 10.17 -1.39 13.41
C LEU A 123 9.71 -0.17 14.22
N LEU A 124 9.52 -0.31 15.54
CA LEU A 124 9.15 0.81 16.40
C LEU A 124 10.26 1.88 16.46
N LYS A 125 11.53 1.49 16.38
CA LYS A 125 12.64 2.43 16.23
C LYS A 125 12.62 3.10 14.85
N MET A 126 12.42 2.32 13.77
CA MET A 126 12.34 2.83 12.40
C MET A 126 11.28 3.92 12.24
N VAL A 127 10.11 3.75 12.89
CA VAL A 127 9.03 4.73 12.85
C VAL A 127 9.08 5.75 13.99
N GLU A 128 10.16 5.79 14.77
CA GLU A 128 10.42 6.72 15.90
C GLU A 128 9.37 6.66 17.03
N LEU A 129 8.77 5.49 17.27
CA LEU A 129 7.72 5.29 18.27
C LEU A 129 8.06 4.23 19.32
N HIS A 130 9.36 3.94 19.51
CA HIS A 130 9.79 2.97 20.52
C HIS A 130 9.35 3.34 21.95
N SER A 131 9.37 4.62 22.32
CA SER A 131 8.87 5.12 23.61
C SER A 131 7.36 4.99 23.80
N HIS A 132 6.61 4.80 22.72
CA HIS A 132 5.15 4.65 22.72
C HIS A 132 4.70 3.18 22.57
N ALA A 133 5.62 2.22 22.73
CA ALA A 133 5.35 0.79 22.52
C ALA A 133 4.14 0.27 23.29
N ASN A 134 3.93 0.77 24.51
CA ASN A 134 2.86 0.33 25.42
C ASN A 134 1.56 1.17 25.32
N HIS A 135 1.52 2.23 24.48
CA HIS A 135 0.33 3.04 24.30
C HIS A 135 -0.70 2.33 23.42
N TYR A 136 -1.97 2.55 23.73
CA TYR A 136 -3.10 2.12 22.91
C TYR A 136 -3.37 3.13 21.78
N PRO A 137 -4.07 2.74 20.70
CA PRO A 137 -4.35 3.64 19.58
C PRO A 137 -5.01 4.97 20.00
N HIS A 138 -5.92 4.96 20.96
CA HIS A 138 -6.61 6.16 21.44
C HIS A 138 -5.71 7.15 22.21
N GLU A 139 -4.52 6.71 22.65
CA GLU A 139 -3.52 7.54 23.32
C GLU A 139 -2.50 8.14 22.32
N LEU A 140 -2.60 7.77 21.03
CA LEU A 140 -1.70 8.19 19.97
C LEU A 140 -2.35 9.26 19.08
N SER A 141 -1.54 10.23 18.63
CA SER A 141 -1.99 11.17 17.59
C SER A 141 -2.25 10.43 16.26
N GLY A 142 -3.03 11.02 15.34
CA GLY A 142 -3.30 10.43 14.03
C GLY A 142 -2.02 10.08 13.25
N GLY A 143 -1.00 10.95 13.27
CA GLY A 143 0.29 10.66 12.64
C GLY A 143 1.07 9.52 13.31
N GLN A 144 0.97 9.39 14.64
CA GLN A 144 1.55 8.25 15.36
C GLN A 144 0.82 6.95 15.03
N GLN A 145 -0.54 6.98 14.98
CA GLN A 145 -1.33 5.83 14.56
C GLN A 145 -0.98 5.37 13.14
N GLN A 146 -0.80 6.31 12.21
CA GLN A 146 -0.37 6.01 10.85
C GLN A 146 0.99 5.33 10.82
N ARG A 147 1.98 5.83 11.57
CA ARG A 147 3.30 5.20 11.66
C ARG A 147 3.26 3.80 12.28
N ILE A 148 2.40 3.56 13.27
CA ILE A 148 2.18 2.19 13.80
C ILE A 148 1.51 1.28 12.75
N ALA A 149 0.53 1.78 11.99
CA ALA A 149 -0.08 1.01 10.91
C ALA A 149 0.93 0.64 9.81
N LEU A 150 1.83 1.57 9.47
CA LEU A 150 2.94 1.32 8.55
C LEU A 150 3.90 0.25 9.10
N ALA A 151 4.33 0.36 10.36
CA ALA A 151 5.19 -0.62 11.01
C ALA A 151 4.54 -2.02 11.04
N ARG A 152 3.24 -2.09 11.35
CA ARG A 152 2.46 -3.34 11.33
C ARG A 152 2.42 -3.97 9.93
N ALA A 153 2.21 -3.16 8.90
CA ALA A 153 2.16 -3.64 7.52
C ALA A 153 3.52 -4.10 6.99
N LEU A 154 4.62 -3.49 7.46
CA LEU A 154 6.00 -3.88 7.15
C LEU A 154 6.51 -5.09 7.94
N ALA A 155 5.86 -5.42 9.07
CA ALA A 155 6.35 -6.44 9.98
C ALA A 155 6.58 -7.80 9.32
N PRO A 156 5.67 -8.37 8.50
CA PRO A 156 5.85 -9.66 7.87
C PRO A 156 6.77 -9.65 6.64
N HIS A 157 7.53 -8.59 6.38
CA HIS A 157 8.38 -8.42 5.19
C HIS A 157 7.61 -8.63 3.87
N PRO A 158 6.60 -7.79 3.57
CA PRO A 158 5.83 -7.94 2.35
C PRO A 158 6.68 -7.64 1.10
N GLU A 159 6.38 -8.34 0.00
CA GLU A 159 6.98 -8.06 -1.33
C GLU A 159 6.57 -6.68 -1.86
N ILE A 160 5.36 -6.25 -1.52
CA ILE A 160 4.81 -4.92 -1.85
C ILE A 160 3.90 -4.42 -0.74
N LEU A 161 3.96 -3.11 -0.50
CA LEU A 161 3.08 -2.40 0.42
C LEU A 161 2.05 -1.59 -0.36
N LEU A 162 0.78 -1.73 0.00
CA LEU A 162 -0.35 -0.98 -0.56
C LEU A 162 -0.77 0.12 0.42
N LEU A 163 -0.94 1.35 -0.07
CA LEU A 163 -1.31 2.52 0.73
C LEU A 163 -2.59 3.12 0.14
N ASP A 164 -3.71 2.99 0.86
CA ASP A 164 -5.03 3.47 0.41
C ASP A 164 -5.34 4.83 1.02
N GLU A 165 -5.15 5.91 0.25
CA GLU A 165 -5.38 7.31 0.65
C GLU A 165 -4.83 7.65 2.05
N PRO A 166 -3.56 7.34 2.36
CA PRO A 166 -3.04 7.30 3.73
C PRO A 166 -3.05 8.66 4.43
N PHE A 167 -3.19 9.78 3.70
CA PHE A 167 -3.12 11.12 4.27
C PHE A 167 -4.40 11.94 4.07
N SER A 168 -5.49 11.33 3.57
CA SER A 168 -6.72 12.04 3.17
C SER A 168 -7.41 12.79 4.31
N SER A 169 -7.30 12.30 5.55
CA SER A 169 -7.91 12.90 6.75
C SER A 169 -7.07 14.00 7.41
N LEU A 170 -5.89 14.33 6.88
CA LEU A 170 -4.93 15.24 7.51
C LEU A 170 -4.99 16.65 6.89
N ASP A 171 -4.70 17.67 7.69
CA ASP A 171 -4.45 19.02 7.19
C ASP A 171 -3.20 19.08 6.31
N LYS A 172 -3.09 20.13 5.47
CA LYS A 172 -2.02 20.24 4.46
C LYS A 172 -0.61 20.13 5.04
N ARG A 173 -0.32 20.83 6.14
CA ARG A 173 1.03 20.87 6.74
C ARG A 173 1.43 19.51 7.34
N THR A 174 0.50 18.89 8.05
CA THR A 174 0.69 17.55 8.64
C THR A 174 0.88 16.50 7.54
N ARG A 175 0.10 16.59 6.46
CA ARG A 175 0.18 15.71 5.28
C ARG A 175 1.56 15.77 4.62
N GLU A 176 2.09 16.97 4.35
CA GLU A 176 3.41 17.15 3.74
C GLU A 176 4.53 16.55 4.62
N ARG A 177 4.50 16.82 5.93
CA ARG A 177 5.48 16.29 6.87
C ARG A 177 5.42 14.77 6.94
N LEU A 178 4.24 14.20 7.16
CA LEU A 178 4.07 12.74 7.26
C LEU A 178 4.34 12.02 5.94
N GLY A 179 3.99 12.63 4.80
CA GLY A 179 4.31 12.10 3.48
C GLY A 179 5.80 11.93 3.28
N ASN A 180 6.61 12.94 3.64
CA ASN A 180 8.07 12.85 3.62
C ASN A 180 8.58 11.75 4.57
N GLU A 181 8.11 11.72 5.83
CA GLU A 181 8.50 10.71 6.82
C GLU A 181 8.21 9.28 6.32
N VAL A 182 7.01 9.05 5.79
CA VAL A 182 6.61 7.72 5.25
C VAL A 182 7.46 7.34 4.04
N ARG A 183 7.69 8.28 3.12
CA ARG A 183 8.56 8.04 1.95
C ARG A 183 9.97 7.64 2.39
N ASP A 184 10.53 8.37 3.34
CA ASP A 184 11.90 8.13 3.82
C ASP A 184 12.01 6.77 4.53
N ILE A 185 10.98 6.36 5.31
CA ILE A 185 10.87 5.02 5.90
C ILE A 185 10.83 3.94 4.81
N LEU A 186 9.99 4.11 3.77
CA LEU A 186 9.86 3.13 2.69
C LEU A 186 11.18 2.98 1.91
N ARG A 187 11.86 4.10 1.62
CA ARG A 187 13.17 4.10 0.94
C ARG A 187 14.26 3.47 1.78
N ALA A 188 14.34 3.80 3.07
CA ALA A 188 15.31 3.20 3.99
C ALA A 188 15.11 1.68 4.13
N ALA A 189 13.86 1.21 4.06
CA ALA A 189 13.51 -0.21 4.07
C ALA A 189 13.70 -0.90 2.70
N GLY A 190 14.02 -0.18 1.62
CA GLY A 190 14.03 -0.72 0.25
C GLY A 190 12.66 -1.28 -0.19
N GLN A 191 11.57 -0.77 0.41
CA GLN A 191 10.23 -1.33 0.26
C GLN A 191 9.59 -0.87 -1.05
N THR A 192 9.12 -1.82 -1.86
CA THR A 192 8.23 -1.53 -2.98
C THR A 192 6.86 -1.11 -2.47
N ALA A 193 6.27 -0.06 -3.04
CA ALA A 193 4.95 0.39 -2.63
C ALA A 193 4.06 0.82 -3.81
N LEU A 194 2.75 0.64 -3.65
CA LEU A 194 1.71 1.18 -4.51
C LEU A 194 0.79 2.07 -3.67
N LEU A 195 0.86 3.37 -3.91
CA LEU A 195 0.03 4.39 -3.29
C LEU A 195 -1.17 4.72 -4.19
N VAL A 196 -2.35 4.87 -3.62
CA VAL A 196 -3.47 5.50 -4.30
C VAL A 196 -3.86 6.80 -3.60
N THR A 197 -4.12 7.84 -4.37
CA THR A 197 -4.56 9.14 -3.87
C THR A 197 -5.34 9.91 -4.94
N HIS A 198 -6.07 10.93 -4.51
CA HIS A 198 -6.69 11.92 -5.39
C HIS A 198 -5.89 13.25 -5.40
N SER A 199 -4.82 13.34 -4.62
CA SER A 199 -3.99 14.54 -4.47
C SER A 199 -2.74 14.46 -5.35
N GLU A 200 -2.64 15.36 -6.34
CA GLU A 200 -1.42 15.47 -7.16
C GLU A 200 -0.18 15.79 -6.32
N HIS A 201 -0.35 16.59 -5.27
CA HIS A 201 0.74 16.96 -4.39
C HIS A 201 1.30 15.75 -3.63
N GLU A 202 0.42 14.88 -3.09
CA GLU A 202 0.86 13.62 -2.46
C GLU A 202 1.60 12.71 -3.44
N ALA A 203 1.05 12.57 -4.66
CA ALA A 203 1.67 11.77 -5.70
C ALA A 203 3.07 12.25 -6.03
N GLN A 204 3.25 13.57 -6.22
CA GLN A 204 4.56 14.17 -6.49
C GLN A 204 5.54 14.07 -5.31
N LEU A 205 5.03 14.17 -4.07
CA LEU A 205 5.84 14.08 -2.87
C LEU A 205 6.41 12.67 -2.66
N MET A 206 5.58 11.64 -2.92
CA MET A 206 5.88 10.27 -2.52
C MET A 206 6.44 9.39 -3.63
N ALA A 207 5.95 9.55 -4.86
CA ALA A 207 6.10 8.54 -5.90
C ALA A 207 7.28 8.80 -6.84
N ASP A 208 7.97 7.71 -7.21
CA ASP A 208 8.94 7.69 -8.30
C ASP A 208 8.23 7.64 -9.67
N HIS A 209 7.00 7.08 -9.67
CA HIS A 209 6.20 6.89 -10.88
C HIS A 209 4.72 7.17 -10.60
N ILE A 210 4.09 7.98 -11.45
CA ILE A 210 2.67 8.35 -11.32
C ILE A 210 1.90 7.88 -12.54
N GLY A 211 0.91 7.03 -12.32
CA GLY A 211 -0.08 6.63 -13.31
C GLY A 211 -1.46 7.20 -13.01
N PHE A 212 -2.26 7.46 -14.03
CA PHE A 212 -3.63 7.94 -13.89
C PHE A 212 -4.62 6.79 -14.01
N VAL A 213 -5.64 6.82 -13.17
CA VAL A 213 -6.82 5.96 -13.33
C VAL A 213 -7.99 6.81 -13.79
N LYS A 214 -8.53 6.47 -14.96
CA LYS A 214 -9.71 7.11 -15.52
C LYS A 214 -10.68 6.04 -16.01
N MET A 215 -11.91 6.06 -15.51
CA MET A 215 -12.96 5.10 -15.87
C MET A 215 -12.48 3.62 -15.81
N GLY A 216 -11.77 3.25 -14.74
CA GLY A 216 -11.27 1.89 -14.54
C GLY A 216 -10.13 1.45 -15.44
N GLN A 217 -9.51 2.37 -16.18
CA GLN A 217 -8.35 2.12 -17.05
C GLN A 217 -7.11 2.87 -16.57
N TYR A 218 -5.95 2.28 -16.81
CA TYR A 218 -4.66 2.87 -16.49
C TYR A 218 -4.14 3.73 -17.66
N GLN A 219 -3.69 4.95 -17.35
CA GLN A 219 -3.03 5.84 -18.29
C GLN A 219 -1.72 6.33 -17.69
N LEU A 220 -0.60 6.11 -18.37
CA LEU A 220 0.71 6.65 -17.99
C LEU A 220 0.73 8.17 -18.17
N LYS A 221 1.22 8.93 -17.16
CA LYS A 221 1.60 10.31 -17.37
C LYS A 221 2.88 10.30 -18.21
N LYS A 222 2.85 10.73 -19.47
CA LYS A 222 4.07 11.07 -20.18
C LYS A 222 4.79 12.14 -19.34
N ALA A 223 6.01 11.85 -18.91
CA ALA A 223 6.85 12.83 -18.23
C ALA A 223 6.86 14.10 -19.10
N ALA A 224 6.38 15.22 -18.54
CA ALA A 224 6.62 16.52 -19.17
C ALA A 224 8.13 16.73 -19.07
N HIS A 225 8.85 16.58 -20.18
CA HIS A 225 10.22 17.05 -20.28
C HIS A 225 10.21 18.53 -19.92
N HIS A 226 10.70 18.86 -18.72
CA HIS A 226 11.16 20.22 -18.45
C HIS A 226 12.39 20.43 -19.33
N SER A 227 12.16 20.94 -20.52
CA SER A 227 13.21 21.61 -21.30
C SER A 227 13.57 22.85 -20.49
N GLN A 228 14.64 22.78 -19.73
CA GLN A 228 15.31 23.96 -19.25
C GLN A 228 15.98 24.58 -20.49
N GLY A 229 15.41 25.69 -20.98
CA GLY A 229 16.09 26.65 -21.82
C GLY A 229 16.84 27.67 -20.97
#